data_08acb1afeda43d26dbb651f266c49360
#
_entry.id   08acb1afeda43d26dbb651f266c49360
#
_cell.length_a   1.000
_cell.length_b   1.000
_cell.length_c   1.000
_cell.angle_alpha   90.00
_cell.angle_beta   90.00
_cell.angle_gamma   90.00
#
_symmetry.space_group_name_H-M   'P 1'
#
loop_
_entity.id
_entity.type
_entity.pdbx_description
1 polymer ?
#
loop_
_entity_poly.entity_id
_entity_poly.type
_entity_poly.pdbx_seq_one_letter_code
_entity_poly.pdbx_strand_id
1 'polypeptide(L)'
;MENKIEARHLNLYYGQKHALKDVSLDIKENKITAFIGPSGCGKSTFLKTLNRMNDYVDNVKIEGDVILDGEDIYDSRVDTTLLRKKVGMVFQQPNPFPMSIYDNVAYGPRIHGIKNKKQLDKIVEDSLKAAALYDEVSDRLHSSALGLSGG
;
A
#
# COMPACT_ATOMS: atom_id res chain seq x y z
N MET A 1 -2.66 -0.14 24.24
CA MET A 1 -2.52 -0.53 22.82
C MET A 1 -1.70 0.55 22.16
N GLU A 2 -0.66 0.14 21.49
CA GLU A 2 0.30 1.04 20.87
C GLU A 2 -0.24 1.57 19.53
N ASN A 3 0.10 2.79 19.17
CA ASN A 3 -0.22 3.34 17.86
C ASN A 3 0.77 2.80 16.84
N LYS A 4 0.27 2.31 15.71
CA LYS A 4 1.11 1.88 14.58
C LYS A 4 1.45 3.04 13.68
N ILE A 5 0.45 3.88 13.41
CA ILE A 5 0.61 5.09 12.62
C ILE A 5 -0.04 6.26 13.38
N GLU A 6 0.62 7.39 13.37
CA GLU A 6 0.12 8.64 13.93
C GLU A 6 0.24 9.75 12.89
N ALA A 7 -0.86 10.39 12.55
CA ALA A 7 -0.85 11.64 11.79
C ALA A 7 -1.02 12.82 12.75
N ARG A 8 -0.23 13.87 12.60
CA ARG A 8 -0.24 15.06 13.44
C ARG A 8 -0.28 16.31 12.57
N HIS A 9 -1.34 17.11 12.72
CA HIS A 9 -1.55 18.38 12.02
C HIS A 9 -1.32 18.29 10.52
N LEU A 10 -1.71 17.15 9.92
CA LEU A 10 -1.44 16.85 8.52
C LEU A 10 -2.26 17.73 7.60
N ASN A 11 -1.57 18.49 6.77
CA ASN A 11 -2.13 19.28 5.70
C ASN A 11 -1.57 18.79 4.36
N LEU A 12 -2.40 18.68 3.35
CA LEU A 12 -1.97 18.32 2.01
C LEU A 12 -2.62 19.21 0.96
N TYR A 13 -1.79 19.69 0.05
CA TYR A 13 -2.21 20.55 -1.05
C TYR A 13 -1.85 19.93 -2.38
N TYR A 14 -2.75 19.98 -3.34
CA TYR A 14 -2.51 19.73 -4.76
C TYR A 14 -2.55 21.10 -5.48
N GLY A 15 -1.35 21.68 -5.74
CA GLY A 15 -1.26 23.06 -6.18
C GLY A 15 -1.93 24.00 -5.17
N GLN A 16 -3.00 24.68 -5.59
CA GLN A 16 -3.75 25.61 -4.71
C GLN A 16 -4.89 24.92 -3.92
N LYS A 17 -5.20 23.66 -4.25
CA LYS A 17 -6.30 22.93 -3.59
C LYS A 17 -5.84 22.34 -2.27
N HIS A 18 -6.38 22.82 -1.14
CA HIS A 18 -6.17 22.25 0.19
C HIS A 18 -7.04 21.00 0.36
N ALA A 19 -6.44 19.82 0.19
CA ALA A 19 -7.15 18.54 0.14
C ALA A 19 -7.29 17.86 1.50
N LEU A 20 -6.28 17.97 2.38
CA LEU A 20 -6.35 17.58 3.79
C LEU A 20 -6.11 18.80 4.66
N LYS A 21 -6.95 19.00 5.68
CA LYS A 21 -6.98 20.22 6.50
C LYS A 21 -6.82 19.84 7.95
N ASP A 22 -5.61 20.01 8.49
CA ASP A 22 -5.26 19.81 9.90
C ASP A 22 -5.75 18.45 10.46
N VAL A 23 -5.43 17.37 9.74
CA VAL A 23 -5.87 16.03 10.10
C VAL A 23 -4.93 15.46 11.15
N SER A 24 -5.48 15.11 12.33
CA SER A 24 -4.76 14.38 13.37
C SER A 24 -5.51 13.09 13.68
N LEU A 25 -4.83 11.94 13.61
CA LEU A 25 -5.45 10.63 13.72
C LEU A 25 -4.45 9.56 14.14
N ASP A 26 -4.89 8.65 15.00
CA ASP A 26 -4.12 7.47 15.42
C ASP A 26 -4.69 6.20 14.81
N ILE A 27 -3.83 5.38 14.23
CA ILE A 27 -4.15 4.03 13.74
C ILE A 27 -3.47 3.03 14.66
N LYS A 28 -4.27 2.20 15.31
CA LYS A 28 -3.79 1.21 16.27
C LYS A 28 -3.17 0.00 15.58
N GLU A 29 -2.15 -0.56 16.24
CA GLU A 29 -1.54 -1.81 15.78
C GLU A 29 -2.54 -2.98 15.83
N ASN A 30 -2.45 -3.87 14.85
CA ASN A 30 -3.27 -5.10 14.75
C ASN A 30 -4.78 -4.85 14.81
N LYS A 31 -5.25 -3.71 14.29
CA LYS A 31 -6.66 -3.35 14.19
C LYS A 31 -7.05 -2.94 12.79
N ILE A 32 -8.32 -3.16 12.45
CA ILE A 32 -8.91 -2.62 11.23
C ILE A 32 -9.47 -1.23 11.56
N THR A 33 -8.98 -0.22 10.84
CA THR A 33 -9.49 1.15 10.92
C THR A 33 -10.19 1.50 9.62
N ALA A 34 -11.47 1.86 9.69
CA ALA A 34 -12.26 2.24 8.52
C ALA A 34 -12.46 3.77 8.47
N PHE A 35 -12.21 4.36 7.28
CA PHE A 35 -12.50 5.76 7.01
C PHE A 35 -13.82 5.90 6.26
N ILE A 36 -14.78 6.57 6.88
CA ILE A 36 -16.13 6.78 6.33
C ILE A 36 -16.33 8.26 6.07
N GLY A 37 -16.97 8.58 4.96
CA GLY A 37 -17.29 9.96 4.58
C GLY A 37 -17.68 10.07 3.11
N PRO A 38 -18.21 11.23 2.69
CA PRO A 38 -18.68 11.46 1.31
C PRO A 38 -17.55 11.35 0.28
N SER A 39 -17.91 11.19 -0.99
CA SER A 39 -16.93 11.23 -2.08
C SER A 39 -16.19 12.57 -2.09
N GLY A 40 -14.88 12.52 -2.33
CA GLY A 40 -14.05 13.73 -2.41
C GLY A 40 -13.62 14.35 -1.08
N CYS A 41 -14.00 13.79 0.09
CA CYS A 41 -13.60 14.33 1.40
C CYS A 41 -12.15 14.05 1.82
N GLY A 42 -11.33 13.42 0.97
CA GLY A 42 -9.90 13.23 1.22
C GLY A 42 -9.48 11.84 1.71
N LYS A 43 -10.38 10.86 1.87
CA LYS A 43 -10.04 9.50 2.37
C LYS A 43 -8.89 8.85 1.59
N SER A 44 -8.99 8.79 0.26
CA SER A 44 -7.96 8.21 -0.59
C SER A 44 -6.67 9.03 -0.60
N THR A 45 -6.77 10.36 -0.46
CA THR A 45 -5.61 11.23 -0.30
C THR A 45 -4.87 10.91 0.99
N PHE A 46 -5.60 10.79 2.11
CA PHE A 46 -5.02 10.41 3.40
C PHE A 46 -4.35 9.03 3.33
N LEU A 47 -5.03 8.00 2.79
CA LEU A 47 -4.45 6.66 2.64
C LEU A 47 -3.15 6.68 1.82
N LYS A 48 -3.11 7.43 0.72
CA LYS A 48 -1.91 7.59 -0.12
C LYS A 48 -0.78 8.34 0.60
N THR A 49 -1.10 9.14 1.61
CA THR A 49 -0.09 9.84 2.41
C THR A 49 0.68 8.87 3.31
N LEU A 50 0.02 7.80 3.81
CA LEU A 50 0.61 6.84 4.75
C LEU A 50 1.77 6.02 4.16
N ASN A 51 1.88 5.92 2.85
CA ASN A 51 2.97 5.23 2.15
C ASN A 51 3.68 6.11 1.11
N ARG A 52 3.48 7.43 1.20
CA ARG A 52 4.09 8.43 0.32
C ARG A 52 3.76 8.26 -1.16
N MET A 53 2.60 7.66 -1.50
CA MET A 53 2.15 7.57 -2.90
C MET A 53 1.75 8.94 -3.48
N ASN A 54 1.47 9.92 -2.64
CA ASN A 54 1.23 11.30 -3.09
C ASN A 54 2.48 11.99 -3.64
N ASP A 55 3.70 11.49 -3.34
CA ASP A 55 4.96 12.02 -3.88
C ASP A 55 5.03 11.93 -5.42
N TYR A 56 4.20 11.07 -6.05
CA TYR A 56 4.13 10.95 -7.51
C TYR A 56 3.16 11.94 -8.17
N VAL A 57 2.50 12.78 -7.38
CA VAL A 57 1.58 13.80 -7.89
C VAL A 57 2.32 15.13 -7.99
N ASP A 58 2.29 15.73 -9.19
CA ASP A 58 2.92 17.02 -9.41
C ASP A 58 2.33 18.11 -8.51
N ASN A 59 3.19 19.01 -8.04
CA ASN A 59 2.83 20.15 -7.19
C ASN A 59 2.10 19.75 -5.90
N VAL A 60 2.43 18.57 -5.34
CA VAL A 60 1.95 18.20 -4.01
C VAL A 60 2.80 18.89 -2.94
N LYS A 61 2.14 19.44 -1.92
CA LYS A 61 2.78 19.96 -0.70
C LYS A 61 2.15 19.29 0.49
N ILE A 62 2.97 18.77 1.39
CA ILE A 62 2.54 18.10 2.63
C ILE A 62 3.20 18.80 3.79
N GLU A 63 2.41 19.11 4.83
CA GLU A 63 2.83 19.74 6.08
C GLU A 63 2.27 18.92 7.25
N GLY A 64 2.94 18.95 8.39
CA GLY A 64 2.64 18.11 9.54
C GLY A 64 3.41 16.78 9.46
N ASP A 65 3.16 15.90 10.41
CA ASP A 65 3.93 14.67 10.59
C ASP A 65 3.08 13.42 10.35
N VAL A 66 3.71 12.38 9.80
CA VAL A 66 3.15 11.03 9.74
C VAL A 66 4.17 10.07 10.33
N ILE A 67 3.90 9.58 11.52
CA ILE A 67 4.80 8.72 12.29
C ILE A 67 4.38 7.26 12.07
N LEU A 68 5.31 6.42 11.66
CA LEU A 68 5.15 4.97 11.57
C LEU A 68 6.18 4.31 12.49
N ASP A 69 5.74 3.52 13.45
CA ASP A 69 6.62 2.87 14.43
C ASP A 69 7.58 3.86 15.14
N GLY A 70 7.12 5.08 15.41
CA GLY A 70 7.91 6.12 16.07
C GLY A 70 8.83 6.93 15.15
N GLU A 71 8.86 6.67 13.83
CA GLU A 71 9.68 7.38 12.86
C GLU A 71 8.79 8.19 11.90
N ASP A 72 9.12 9.46 11.68
CA ASP A 72 8.43 10.28 10.67
C ASP A 72 8.77 9.78 9.26
N ILE A 73 7.75 9.34 8.53
CA ILE A 73 7.93 8.80 7.17
C ILE A 73 8.31 9.87 6.13
N TYR A 74 8.19 11.16 6.46
CA TYR A 74 8.57 12.27 5.60
C TYR A 74 9.97 12.81 5.91
N ASP A 75 10.69 12.27 6.91
CA ASP A 75 12.10 12.60 7.12
C ASP A 75 12.92 12.31 5.84
N SER A 76 13.84 13.20 5.52
CA SER A 76 14.67 13.11 4.30
C SER A 76 15.56 11.87 4.23
N ARG A 77 15.81 11.21 5.35
CA ARG A 77 16.61 9.98 5.47
C ARG A 77 15.80 8.71 5.17
N VAL A 78 14.47 8.82 5.07
CA VAL A 78 13.60 7.65 4.85
C VAL A 78 13.73 7.12 3.44
N ASP A 79 14.10 5.84 3.32
CA ASP A 79 14.03 5.10 2.06
C ASP A 79 12.57 4.74 1.75
N THR A 80 12.00 5.39 0.74
CA THR A 80 10.61 5.17 0.32
C THR A 80 10.34 3.77 -0.22
N THR A 81 11.36 3.07 -0.73
CA THR A 81 11.24 1.68 -1.17
C THR A 81 11.03 0.76 0.03
N LEU A 82 11.81 0.96 1.08
CA LEU A 82 11.65 0.21 2.33
C LEU A 82 10.35 0.56 3.05
N LEU A 83 9.94 1.83 3.03
CA LEU A 83 8.65 2.26 3.57
C LEU A 83 7.49 1.51 2.86
N ARG A 84 7.47 1.49 1.53
CA ARG A 84 6.41 0.84 0.74
C ARG A 84 6.42 -0.68 0.84
N LYS A 85 7.53 -1.28 1.26
CA LYS A 85 7.58 -2.68 1.64
C LYS A 85 6.85 -2.94 2.96
N LYS A 86 6.91 -1.99 3.91
CA LYS A 86 6.21 -2.08 5.21
C LYS A 86 4.72 -1.72 5.08
N VAL A 87 4.39 -0.72 4.25
CA VAL A 87 3.02 -0.18 4.09
C VAL A 87 2.55 -0.41 2.66
N GLY A 88 2.00 -1.59 2.41
CA GLY A 88 1.40 -1.95 1.12
C GLY A 88 0.10 -1.18 0.86
N MET A 89 -0.31 -1.13 -0.41
CA MET A 89 -1.56 -0.51 -0.83
C MET A 89 -2.31 -1.39 -1.82
N VAL A 90 -3.61 -1.58 -1.57
CA VAL A 90 -4.52 -2.22 -2.52
C VAL A 90 -5.34 -1.11 -3.18
N PHE A 91 -5.29 -1.04 -4.51
CA PHE A 91 -6.02 -0.03 -5.28
C PHE A 91 -7.46 -0.48 -5.57
N GLN A 92 -8.35 0.49 -5.76
CA GLN A 92 -9.75 0.22 -6.09
C GLN A 92 -9.91 -0.56 -7.41
N GLN A 93 -9.08 -0.27 -8.41
CA GLN A 93 -9.04 -1.03 -9.66
C GLN A 93 -7.84 -1.97 -9.64
N PRO A 94 -8.04 -3.28 -9.92
CA PRO A 94 -6.93 -4.21 -10.08
C PRO A 94 -6.09 -3.78 -11.28
N ASN A 95 -4.78 -3.79 -11.11
CA ASN A 95 -3.84 -3.44 -12.18
C ASN A 95 -2.69 -4.44 -12.19
N PRO A 96 -2.95 -5.70 -12.53
CA PRO A 96 -1.90 -6.70 -12.62
C PRO A 96 -0.97 -6.39 -13.80
N PHE A 97 0.30 -6.74 -13.65
CA PHE A 97 1.24 -6.72 -14.75
C PHE A 97 0.85 -7.75 -15.83
N PRO A 98 1.19 -7.52 -17.12
CA PRO A 98 0.92 -8.45 -18.22
C PRO A 98 1.83 -9.68 -18.15
N MET A 99 1.72 -10.44 -17.09
CA MET A 99 2.46 -11.67 -16.81
C MET A 99 1.56 -12.67 -16.09
N SER A 100 2.08 -13.85 -15.75
CA SER A 100 1.32 -14.88 -15.06
C SER A 100 0.85 -14.46 -13.67
N ILE A 101 -0.16 -15.15 -13.11
CA ILE A 101 -0.60 -14.97 -11.73
C ILE A 101 0.59 -15.19 -10.78
N TYR A 102 1.32 -16.29 -10.99
CA TYR A 102 2.53 -16.60 -10.23
C TYR A 102 3.55 -15.45 -10.27
N ASP A 103 3.86 -14.94 -11.47
CA ASP A 103 4.88 -13.89 -11.62
C ASP A 103 4.44 -12.56 -11.03
N ASN A 104 3.15 -12.23 -11.05
CA ASN A 104 2.63 -11.05 -10.36
C ASN A 104 2.86 -11.14 -8.85
N VAL A 105 2.54 -12.27 -8.22
CA VAL A 105 2.73 -12.46 -6.78
C VAL A 105 4.23 -12.54 -6.43
N ALA A 106 5.04 -13.24 -7.23
CA ALA A 106 6.46 -13.39 -7.02
C ALA A 106 7.27 -12.12 -7.34
N TYR A 107 6.68 -11.11 -7.98
CA TYR A 107 7.38 -9.93 -8.47
C TYR A 107 8.06 -9.14 -7.34
N GLY A 108 7.31 -8.80 -6.30
CA GLY A 108 7.84 -8.10 -5.13
C GLY A 108 9.00 -8.84 -4.46
N PRO A 109 8.81 -10.10 -4.05
CA PRO A 109 9.90 -10.93 -3.49
C PRO A 109 11.16 -10.99 -4.36
N ARG A 110 11.00 -11.12 -5.69
CA ARG A 110 12.15 -11.14 -6.63
C ARG A 110 12.92 -9.82 -6.64
N ILE A 111 12.23 -8.68 -6.69
CA ILE A 111 12.86 -7.35 -6.63
C ILE A 111 13.62 -7.18 -5.32
N HIS A 112 13.10 -7.73 -4.23
CA HIS A 112 13.77 -7.71 -2.93
C HIS A 112 14.84 -8.80 -2.76
N GLY A 113 15.27 -9.45 -3.85
CA GLY A 113 16.46 -10.30 -3.88
C GLY A 113 16.20 -11.79 -3.64
N ILE A 114 14.95 -12.25 -3.50
CA ILE A 114 14.63 -13.66 -3.35
C ILE A 114 14.70 -14.33 -4.73
N LYS A 115 15.75 -15.17 -4.94
CA LYS A 115 16.00 -15.87 -6.20
C LYS A 115 15.73 -17.38 -6.12
N ASN A 116 15.67 -17.93 -4.91
CA ASN A 116 15.46 -19.38 -4.71
C ASN A 116 14.03 -19.76 -5.10
N LYS A 117 13.89 -20.67 -6.09
CA LYS A 117 12.60 -21.09 -6.63
C LYS A 117 11.69 -21.68 -5.55
N LYS A 118 12.19 -22.57 -4.72
CA LYS A 118 11.38 -23.21 -3.65
C LYS A 118 10.85 -22.19 -2.64
N GLN A 119 11.66 -21.17 -2.34
CA GLN A 119 11.25 -20.09 -1.44
C GLN A 119 10.17 -19.20 -2.09
N LEU A 120 10.32 -18.90 -3.39
CA LEU A 120 9.30 -18.16 -4.14
C LEU A 120 7.99 -18.93 -4.24
N ASP A 121 8.06 -20.24 -4.56
CA ASP A 121 6.89 -21.11 -4.65
C ASP A 121 6.09 -21.08 -3.33
N LYS A 122 6.81 -21.21 -2.20
CA LYS A 122 6.19 -21.12 -0.88
C LYS A 122 5.57 -19.73 -0.60
N ILE A 123 6.28 -18.66 -0.90
CA ILE A 123 5.76 -17.28 -0.69
C ILE A 123 4.49 -17.06 -1.52
N VAL A 124 4.49 -17.50 -2.78
CA VAL A 124 3.32 -17.36 -3.67
C VAL A 124 2.14 -18.14 -3.12
N GLU A 125 2.34 -19.40 -2.73
CA GLU A 125 1.29 -20.25 -2.15
C GLU A 125 0.74 -19.63 -0.85
N ASP A 126 1.62 -19.27 0.08
CA ASP A 126 1.23 -18.69 1.37
C ASP A 126 0.48 -17.35 1.19
N SER A 127 0.92 -16.50 0.26
CA SER A 127 0.28 -15.23 -0.04
C SER A 127 -1.11 -15.39 -0.63
N LEU A 128 -1.28 -16.32 -1.58
CA LEU A 128 -2.58 -16.62 -2.19
C LEU A 128 -3.55 -17.25 -1.19
N LYS A 129 -3.06 -18.12 -0.31
CA LYS A 129 -3.86 -18.67 0.81
C LYS A 129 -4.30 -17.60 1.79
N ALA A 130 -3.39 -16.69 2.17
CA ALA A 130 -3.71 -15.57 3.06
C ALA A 130 -4.76 -14.62 2.45
N ALA A 131 -4.76 -14.48 1.12
CA ALA A 131 -5.75 -13.70 0.38
C ALA A 131 -7.04 -14.48 0.07
N ALA A 132 -7.17 -15.75 0.50
CA ALA A 132 -8.27 -16.66 0.18
C ALA A 132 -8.49 -16.86 -1.34
N LEU A 133 -7.43 -16.77 -2.15
CA LEU A 133 -7.47 -16.91 -3.61
C LEU A 133 -6.85 -18.21 -4.11
N TYR A 134 -6.13 -18.95 -3.26
CA TYR A 134 -5.37 -20.12 -3.71
C TYR A 134 -6.21 -21.17 -4.41
N ASP A 135 -7.34 -21.51 -3.84
CA ASP A 135 -8.23 -22.56 -4.38
C ASP A 135 -8.83 -22.17 -5.74
N GLU A 136 -8.99 -20.86 -6.00
CA GLU A 136 -9.50 -20.34 -7.27
C GLU A 136 -8.46 -20.39 -8.39
N VAL A 137 -7.17 -20.23 -8.07
CA VAL A 137 -6.13 -20.01 -9.09
C VAL A 137 -5.04 -21.08 -9.10
N SER A 138 -5.04 -22.04 -8.18
CA SER A 138 -3.97 -23.05 -8.01
C SER A 138 -3.71 -23.91 -9.25
N ASP A 139 -4.74 -24.18 -10.04
CA ASP A 139 -4.68 -24.95 -11.29
C ASP A 139 -4.18 -24.12 -12.49
N ARG A 140 -4.13 -22.78 -12.37
CA ARG A 140 -3.81 -21.86 -13.45
C ARG A 140 -2.81 -20.76 -13.07
N LEU A 141 -1.93 -21.03 -12.12
CA LEU A 141 -0.91 -20.04 -11.64
C LEU A 141 -0.04 -19.46 -12.75
N HIS A 142 0.20 -20.24 -13.81
CA HIS A 142 1.02 -19.80 -14.96
C HIS A 142 0.21 -19.16 -16.09
N SER A 143 -1.10 -19.05 -15.94
CA SER A 143 -1.97 -18.31 -16.87
C SER A 143 -1.83 -16.79 -16.65
N SER A 144 -2.21 -16.01 -17.67
CA SER A 144 -2.17 -14.55 -17.60
C SER A 144 -3.06 -14.00 -16.48
N ALA A 145 -2.51 -13.13 -15.67
CA ALA A 145 -3.27 -12.44 -14.61
C ALA A 145 -4.31 -11.45 -15.16
N LEU A 146 -4.16 -11.00 -16.42
CA LEU A 146 -5.13 -10.08 -17.06
C LEU A 146 -6.50 -10.71 -17.29
N GLY A 147 -6.59 -12.04 -17.26
CA GLY A 147 -7.85 -12.78 -17.40
C GLY A 147 -8.62 -12.97 -16.10
N LEU A 148 -8.11 -12.49 -14.97
CA LEU A 148 -8.81 -12.57 -13.69
C LEU A 148 -9.92 -11.51 -13.63
N SER A 149 -11.06 -11.89 -13.04
CA SER A 149 -12.13 -10.94 -12.72
C SER A 149 -11.68 -10.02 -11.59
N GLY A 150 -12.16 -8.77 -11.57
CA GLY A 150 -11.84 -7.78 -10.55
C GLY A 150 -12.62 -7.93 -9.24
N GLY A 151 -12.88 -9.15 -8.83
CA GLY A 151 -13.61 -9.46 -7.60
C GLY A 151 -12.76 -10.18 -6.58
#